data_c3f8358fed284b5385fdca7ec7ddb1cf
#
_entry.id   c3f8358fed284b5385fdca7ec7ddb1cf
#
_cell.length_a   1.000
_cell.length_b   1.000
_cell.length_c   1.000
_cell.angle_alpha   90.00
_cell.angle_beta   90.00
_cell.angle_gamma   90.00
#
_symmetry.space_group_name_H-M   'P 1'
#
loop_
_entity.id
_entity.type
_entity.pdbx_description
1 polymer ?
#
loop_
_entity_poly.entity_id
_entity_poly.type
_entity_poly.pdbx_seq_one_letter_code
_entity_poly.pdbx_strand_id
1 'polypeptide(L)'
;MGLRALLVDDEAPALSELEFLLRQDHRIGEIRTATSGADALRALDAHSVDVVFCDIKMPGLDGMEFARVLARFAERPQIVFVTAYDEHAVDAFEVRATDYVTKPVRADRLAEAVRRVMATHGSGITSAGLDAGHGPSDQPDPQGS
;
A
#
# COMPACT_ATOMS: atom_id res chain seq x y z
N MET A 1 11.17 -5.66 -13.88
CA MET A 1 10.63 -5.98 -12.58
C MET A 1 9.74 -4.86 -12.13
N GLY A 2 8.67 -5.19 -11.48
CA GLY A 2 7.71 -4.20 -11.01
C GLY A 2 7.40 -4.38 -9.55
N LEU A 3 6.53 -3.52 -9.06
CA LEU A 3 6.05 -3.62 -7.68
C LEU A 3 5.22 -4.90 -7.50
N ARG A 4 5.40 -5.55 -6.37
CA ARG A 4 4.59 -6.70 -5.98
C ARG A 4 3.44 -6.18 -5.16
N ALA A 5 2.23 -6.37 -5.67
CA ALA A 5 1.02 -5.80 -5.08
C ALA A 5 0.12 -6.88 -4.51
N LEU A 6 -0.49 -6.57 -3.36
CA LEU A 6 -1.56 -7.37 -2.77
C LEU A 6 -2.82 -6.53 -2.77
N LEU A 7 -3.89 -7.06 -3.33
CA LEU A 7 -5.20 -6.39 -3.39
C LEU A 7 -6.14 -7.04 -2.40
N VAL A 8 -6.77 -6.25 -1.55
CA VAL A 8 -7.62 -6.77 -0.48
C VAL A 8 -8.98 -6.10 -0.53
N ASP A 9 -10.03 -6.87 -0.78
CA ASP A 9 -11.41 -6.39 -0.80
C ASP A 9 -12.32 -7.61 -0.65
N ASP A 10 -13.34 -7.52 0.17
CA ASP A 10 -14.26 -8.63 0.39
C ASP A 10 -15.31 -8.76 -0.72
N GLU A 11 -15.38 -7.77 -1.62
CA GLU A 11 -16.33 -7.79 -2.74
C GLU A 11 -15.59 -8.17 -4.02
N ALA A 12 -15.94 -9.33 -4.57
CA ALA A 12 -15.26 -9.86 -5.74
C ALA A 12 -15.29 -8.91 -6.95
N PRO A 13 -16.43 -8.24 -7.27
CA PRO A 13 -16.42 -7.30 -8.40
C PRO A 13 -15.44 -6.15 -8.23
N ALA A 14 -15.34 -5.59 -7.03
CA ALA A 14 -14.41 -4.50 -6.75
C ALA A 14 -12.98 -4.98 -6.90
N LEU A 15 -12.69 -6.17 -6.39
CA LEU A 15 -11.36 -6.77 -6.47
C LEU A 15 -10.96 -7.01 -7.92
N SER A 16 -11.88 -7.54 -8.74
CA SER A 16 -11.61 -7.79 -10.16
C SER A 16 -11.34 -6.50 -10.93
N GLU A 17 -12.10 -5.46 -10.64
CA GLU A 17 -11.91 -4.18 -11.32
C GLU A 17 -10.56 -3.58 -10.97
N LEU A 18 -10.20 -3.61 -9.71
CA LEU A 18 -8.92 -3.07 -9.26
C LEU A 18 -7.76 -3.83 -9.91
N GLU A 19 -7.87 -5.16 -9.94
CA GLU A 19 -6.86 -6.00 -10.58
C GLU A 19 -6.74 -5.66 -12.07
N PHE A 20 -7.87 -5.51 -12.75
CA PHE A 20 -7.89 -5.17 -14.18
C PHE A 20 -7.14 -3.85 -14.43
N LEU A 21 -7.42 -2.83 -13.63
CA LEU A 21 -6.78 -1.52 -13.78
C LEU A 21 -5.28 -1.59 -13.50
N LEU A 22 -4.89 -2.30 -12.45
CA LEU A 22 -3.48 -2.37 -12.09
C LEU A 22 -2.65 -3.20 -13.06
N ARG A 23 -3.27 -4.19 -13.71
CA ARG A 23 -2.54 -4.99 -14.70
C ARG A 23 -2.17 -4.17 -15.92
N GLN A 24 -2.84 -3.04 -16.16
CA GLN A 24 -2.51 -2.16 -17.27
C GLN A 24 -1.36 -1.22 -16.94
N ASP A 25 -0.94 -1.15 -15.69
CA ASP A 25 0.15 -0.28 -15.27
C ASP A 25 1.44 -1.09 -15.28
N HIS A 26 2.36 -0.73 -16.15
CA HIS A 26 3.60 -1.49 -16.33
C HIS A 26 4.53 -1.41 -15.12
N ARG A 27 4.26 -0.50 -14.18
CA ARG A 27 5.03 -0.40 -12.94
C ARG A 27 4.64 -1.49 -11.93
N ILE A 28 3.48 -2.12 -12.14
CA ILE A 28 3.02 -3.22 -11.29
C ILE A 28 3.46 -4.53 -11.94
N GLY A 29 4.17 -5.35 -11.19
CA GLY A 29 4.62 -6.65 -11.68
C GLY A 29 3.70 -7.76 -11.24
N GLU A 30 3.90 -8.28 -10.04
CA GLU A 30 3.14 -9.39 -9.52
C GLU A 30 1.91 -8.88 -8.77
N ILE A 31 0.75 -9.53 -8.97
CA ILE A 31 -0.48 -9.17 -8.26
C ILE A 31 -1.01 -10.42 -7.57
N ARG A 32 -1.31 -10.29 -6.27
CA ARG A 32 -2.00 -11.29 -5.49
C ARG A 32 -3.25 -10.67 -4.91
N THR A 33 -4.24 -11.49 -4.60
CA THR A 33 -5.51 -11.01 -4.07
C THR A 33 -5.86 -11.72 -2.78
N ALA A 34 -6.61 -11.02 -1.92
CA ALA A 34 -7.14 -11.58 -0.69
C ALA A 34 -8.52 -11.00 -0.47
N THR A 35 -9.42 -11.76 0.15
CA THR A 35 -10.80 -11.33 0.33
C THR A 35 -11.14 -10.96 1.77
N SER A 36 -10.14 -10.94 2.65
CA SER A 36 -10.30 -10.54 4.04
C SER A 36 -8.97 -10.07 4.61
N GLY A 37 -9.03 -9.36 5.72
CA GLY A 37 -7.81 -8.95 6.42
C GLY A 37 -6.98 -10.15 6.88
N ALA A 38 -7.65 -11.20 7.36
CA ALA A 38 -6.95 -12.41 7.80
C ALA A 38 -6.22 -13.10 6.63
N ASP A 39 -6.89 -13.20 5.46
CA ASP A 39 -6.26 -13.75 4.27
C ASP A 39 -5.08 -12.89 3.83
N ALA A 40 -5.22 -11.58 3.94
CA ALA A 40 -4.15 -10.65 3.60
C ALA A 40 -2.92 -10.87 4.48
N LEU A 41 -3.12 -11.06 5.77
CA LEU A 41 -2.00 -11.34 6.67
C LEU A 41 -1.32 -12.66 6.33
N ARG A 42 -2.09 -13.67 5.97
CA ARG A 42 -1.50 -14.95 5.54
C ARG A 42 -0.69 -14.78 4.26
N ALA A 43 -1.19 -13.98 3.32
CA ALA A 43 -0.46 -13.72 2.08
C ALA A 43 0.87 -13.02 2.36
N LEU A 44 0.88 -12.06 3.28
CA LEU A 44 2.09 -11.33 3.64
C LEU A 44 3.10 -12.22 4.35
N ASP A 45 2.62 -13.22 5.08
CA ASP A 45 3.50 -14.18 5.74
C ASP A 45 4.17 -15.11 4.71
N ALA A 46 3.47 -15.41 3.62
CA ALA A 46 3.95 -16.35 2.61
C ALA A 46 4.72 -15.69 1.47
N HIS A 47 4.53 -14.40 1.23
CA HIS A 47 5.06 -13.72 0.04
C HIS A 47 5.58 -12.34 0.38
N SER A 48 6.62 -11.91 -0.35
CA SER A 48 7.10 -10.53 -0.26
C SER A 48 6.17 -9.61 -1.05
N VAL A 49 5.75 -8.52 -0.44
CA VAL A 49 4.82 -7.56 -1.02
C VAL A 49 5.36 -6.15 -0.81
N ASP A 50 5.31 -5.34 -1.86
CA ASP A 50 5.79 -3.95 -1.79
C ASP A 50 4.67 -2.98 -1.43
N VAL A 51 3.44 -3.26 -1.86
CA VAL A 51 2.30 -2.37 -1.63
C VAL A 51 1.03 -3.19 -1.49
N VAL A 52 0.17 -2.77 -0.56
CA VAL A 52 -1.16 -3.35 -0.36
C VAL A 52 -2.19 -2.29 -0.73
N PHE A 53 -3.10 -2.65 -1.64
CA PHE A 53 -4.28 -1.83 -1.96
C PHE A 53 -5.46 -2.47 -1.23
N CYS A 54 -6.02 -1.77 -0.26
CA CYS A 54 -6.94 -2.38 0.71
C CYS A 54 -8.19 -1.54 0.92
N ASP A 55 -9.36 -2.18 0.87
CA ASP A 55 -10.59 -1.51 1.29
C ASP A 55 -10.59 -1.40 2.83
N ILE A 56 -11.32 -0.46 3.36
CA ILE A 56 -11.43 -0.25 4.80
C ILE A 56 -12.56 -1.09 5.38
N LYS A 57 -13.76 -1.01 4.79
CA LYS A 57 -14.93 -1.69 5.34
C LYS A 57 -14.97 -3.14 4.89
N MET A 58 -14.53 -4.02 5.78
CA MET A 58 -14.56 -5.47 5.54
C MET A 58 -15.00 -6.16 6.82
N PRO A 59 -15.72 -7.28 6.71
CA PRO A 59 -16.12 -8.05 7.90
C PRO A 59 -14.87 -8.59 8.61
N GLY A 60 -14.96 -8.72 9.92
CA GLY A 60 -13.85 -9.20 10.73
C GLY A 60 -12.79 -8.13 10.87
N LEU A 61 -11.56 -8.45 10.50
CA LEU A 61 -10.46 -7.50 10.55
C LEU A 61 -10.61 -6.52 9.39
N ASP A 62 -10.98 -5.28 9.67
CA ASP A 62 -11.17 -4.28 8.62
C ASP A 62 -9.82 -3.71 8.16
N GLY A 63 -9.86 -2.88 7.11
CA GLY A 63 -8.65 -2.35 6.51
C GLY A 63 -7.85 -1.47 7.43
N MET A 64 -8.51 -0.71 8.31
CA MET A 64 -7.81 0.16 9.24
C MET A 64 -7.10 -0.66 10.32
N GLU A 65 -7.76 -1.69 10.84
CA GLU A 65 -7.15 -2.61 11.79
C GLU A 65 -5.98 -3.36 11.17
N PHE A 66 -6.17 -3.79 9.92
CA PHE A 66 -5.11 -4.45 9.16
C PHE A 66 -3.87 -3.54 9.03
N ALA A 67 -4.10 -2.26 8.72
CA ALA A 67 -3.00 -1.31 8.59
C ALA A 67 -2.25 -1.12 9.91
N ARG A 68 -2.97 -1.13 11.04
CA ARG A 68 -2.34 -1.02 12.35
C ARG A 68 -1.47 -2.24 12.67
N VAL A 69 -1.91 -3.42 12.23
CA VAL A 69 -1.08 -4.62 12.38
C VAL A 69 0.18 -4.51 11.52
N LEU A 70 0.04 -4.04 10.27
CA LEU A 70 1.18 -3.86 9.38
C LEU A 70 2.20 -2.89 9.96
N ALA A 71 1.74 -1.88 10.68
CA ALA A 71 2.63 -0.87 11.24
C ALA A 71 3.65 -1.46 12.22
N ARG A 72 3.40 -2.68 12.71
CA ARG A 72 4.29 -3.37 13.63
C ARG A 72 5.32 -4.25 12.94
N PHE A 73 5.20 -4.43 11.63
CA PHE A 73 6.14 -5.26 10.88
C PHE A 73 7.47 -4.52 10.74
N ALA A 74 8.58 -5.25 10.84
CA ALA A 74 9.91 -4.67 10.65
C ALA A 74 10.08 -4.18 9.22
N GLU A 75 9.60 -4.98 8.26
CA GLU A 75 9.65 -4.62 6.85
C GLU A 75 8.22 -4.62 6.32
N ARG A 76 7.56 -3.51 6.53
CA ARG A 76 6.15 -3.42 6.16
C ARG A 76 5.99 -2.91 4.74
N PRO A 77 5.00 -3.45 3.99
CA PRO A 77 4.66 -2.89 2.68
C PRO A 77 4.01 -1.52 2.86
N GLN A 78 4.03 -0.74 1.80
CA GLN A 78 3.24 0.47 1.76
C GLN A 78 1.76 0.10 1.68
N ILE A 79 0.88 0.99 2.13
CA ILE A 79 -0.55 0.75 2.05
C ILE A 79 -1.23 1.91 1.33
N VAL A 80 -2.13 1.56 0.40
CA VAL A 80 -3.02 2.49 -0.28
C VAL A 80 -4.43 2.02 0.01
N PHE A 81 -5.24 2.86 0.64
CA PHE A 81 -6.65 2.51 0.86
C PHE A 81 -7.45 2.80 -0.40
N VAL A 82 -8.35 1.89 -0.74
CA VAL A 82 -9.26 2.03 -1.88
C VAL A 82 -10.66 1.73 -1.34
N THR A 83 -11.44 2.77 -1.10
CA THR A 83 -12.69 2.62 -0.34
C THR A 83 -13.76 3.59 -0.83
N ALA A 84 -15.02 3.25 -0.58
CA ALA A 84 -16.15 4.15 -0.87
C ALA A 84 -16.35 5.18 0.24
N TYR A 85 -15.62 5.09 1.33
CA TYR A 85 -15.85 5.90 2.52
C TYR A 85 -14.72 6.89 2.70
N ASP A 86 -15.05 8.19 2.79
CA ASP A 86 -14.03 9.24 2.94
C ASP A 86 -13.84 9.67 4.40
N GLU A 87 -14.66 9.17 5.31
CA GLU A 87 -14.57 9.54 6.72
C GLU A 87 -13.33 9.00 7.43
N HIS A 88 -12.61 8.08 6.78
CA HIS A 88 -11.42 7.47 7.38
C HIS A 88 -10.11 8.09 6.91
N ALA A 89 -10.17 9.22 6.19
CA ALA A 89 -8.96 9.83 5.64
C ALA A 89 -7.99 10.26 6.74
N VAL A 90 -8.50 10.76 7.87
CA VAL A 90 -7.66 11.16 9.00
C VAL A 90 -6.98 9.93 9.61
N ASP A 91 -7.74 8.84 9.77
CA ASP A 91 -7.18 7.60 10.32
C ASP A 91 -6.11 7.03 9.39
N ALA A 92 -6.31 7.15 8.08
CA ALA A 92 -5.33 6.72 7.09
C ALA A 92 -4.02 7.50 7.25
N PHE A 93 -4.11 8.79 7.52
CA PHE A 93 -2.94 9.61 7.77
C PHE A 93 -2.19 9.11 9.01
N GLU A 94 -2.90 8.72 10.05
CA GLU A 94 -2.29 8.24 11.30
C GLU A 94 -1.53 6.92 11.11
N VAL A 95 -1.99 6.05 10.22
CA VAL A 95 -1.28 4.80 9.93
C VAL A 95 -0.26 4.95 8.80
N ARG A 96 -0.04 6.19 8.35
CA ARG A 96 0.96 6.54 7.33
C ARG A 96 0.69 5.85 6.01
N ALA A 97 -0.57 5.83 5.60
CA ALA A 97 -0.93 5.32 4.29
C ALA A 97 -0.25 6.17 3.21
N THR A 98 0.21 5.52 2.16
CA THR A 98 0.83 6.23 1.04
C THR A 98 -0.20 7.05 0.29
N ASP A 99 -1.43 6.54 0.18
CA ASP A 99 -2.49 7.27 -0.49
C ASP A 99 -3.85 6.74 -0.03
N TYR A 100 -4.89 7.49 -0.39
CA TYR A 100 -6.27 7.18 -0.03
C TYR A 100 -7.11 7.47 -1.27
N VAL A 101 -7.62 6.42 -1.90
CA VAL A 101 -8.36 6.51 -3.17
C VAL A 101 -9.82 6.19 -2.91
N THR A 102 -10.73 7.08 -3.31
CA THR A 102 -12.15 6.84 -3.13
C THR A 102 -12.77 6.17 -4.35
N LYS A 103 -13.69 5.25 -4.09
CA LYS A 103 -14.45 4.60 -5.17
C LYS A 103 -15.55 5.53 -5.68
N PRO A 104 -15.91 5.47 -6.95
CA PRO A 104 -15.40 4.54 -7.97
C PRO A 104 -13.98 4.91 -8.39
N VAL A 105 -13.17 3.87 -8.62
CA VAL A 105 -11.76 4.08 -8.94
C VAL A 105 -11.61 4.50 -10.39
N ARG A 106 -10.90 5.59 -10.60
CA ARG A 106 -10.58 6.08 -11.94
C ARG A 106 -9.14 5.71 -12.26
N ALA A 107 -8.89 5.37 -13.52
CA ALA A 107 -7.57 4.91 -13.94
C ALA A 107 -6.48 5.96 -13.66
N ASP A 108 -6.78 7.24 -13.95
CA ASP A 108 -5.81 8.32 -13.73
C ASP A 108 -5.52 8.53 -12.25
N ARG A 109 -6.54 8.40 -11.41
CA ARG A 109 -6.35 8.53 -9.95
C ARG A 109 -5.53 7.38 -9.39
N LEU A 110 -5.78 6.18 -9.88
CA LEU A 110 -5.03 5.00 -9.45
C LEU A 110 -3.57 5.10 -9.90
N ALA A 111 -3.34 5.60 -11.12
CA ALA A 111 -1.98 5.81 -11.63
C ALA A 111 -1.21 6.78 -10.73
N GLU A 112 -1.88 7.80 -10.22
CA GLU A 112 -1.25 8.75 -9.30
C GLU A 112 -0.85 8.07 -7.99
N ALA A 113 -1.70 7.17 -7.47
CA ALA A 113 -1.36 6.41 -6.27
C ALA A 113 -0.13 5.53 -6.52
N VAL A 114 -0.07 4.87 -7.67
CA VAL A 114 1.09 4.04 -8.03
C VAL A 114 2.34 4.91 -8.12
N ARG A 115 2.22 6.12 -8.67
CA ARG A 115 3.35 7.05 -8.74
C ARG A 115 3.88 7.37 -7.34
N ARG A 116 2.99 7.59 -6.39
CA ARG A 116 3.39 7.88 -5.00
C ARG A 116 4.08 6.68 -4.35
N VAL A 117 3.58 5.48 -4.63
CA VAL A 117 4.20 4.26 -4.13
C VAL A 117 5.61 4.12 -4.70
N MET A 118 5.77 4.36 -6.00
CA MET A 118 7.09 4.29 -6.64
C MET A 118 8.06 5.30 -6.05
N ALA A 119 7.61 6.52 -5.80
CA ALA A 119 8.47 7.56 -5.25
C ALA A 119 9.00 7.16 -3.87
N THR A 120 8.13 6.60 -3.02
CA THR A 120 8.51 6.15 -1.69
C THR A 120 9.40 4.91 -1.76
N HIS A 121 9.06 3.98 -2.64
CA HIS A 121 9.80 2.73 -2.81
C HIS A 121 11.24 3.01 -3.28
N GLY A 122 11.37 3.95 -4.21
CA GLY A 122 12.70 4.29 -4.74
C GLY A 122 13.58 5.02 -3.75
N SER A 123 13.00 5.81 -2.81
CA SER A 123 13.78 6.58 -1.85
C SER A 123 14.13 5.75 -0.62
N GLY A 124 13.48 4.66 -0.45
CA GLY A 124 13.62 3.90 0.76
C GLY A 124 14.97 3.30 0.94
N ILE A 125 15.28 3.53 0.91
CA ILE A 125 15.89 2.94 1.45
C ILE A 125 15.95 3.14 2.47
N THR A 126 15.54 3.47 2.47
CA THR A 126 15.49 3.61 3.43
C THR A 126 14.98 3.78 4.24
N SER A 127 14.94 3.71 4.21
CA SER A 127 14.70 3.93 5.19
C SER A 127 14.55 3.91 5.99
N ALA A 128 15.04 4.03 5.66
CA ALA A 128 15.26 3.94 6.55
C ALA A 128 15.33 4.40 7.13
N GLY A 129 15.64 4.72 6.49
CA GLY A 129 16.14 4.95 7.01
C GLY A 129 15.99 5.73 7.19
N LEU A 130 16.32 6.01 6.60
CA LEU A 130 16.67 6.31 6.68
C LEU A 130 16.54 6.71 7.02
N ASP A 131 16.84 7.06 6.73
CA ASP A 131 17.28 7.09 6.94
C ASP A 131 17.34 7.53 7.08
N ALA A 132 17.51 7.99 6.78
CA ALA A 132 18.10 8.02 6.90
C ALA A 132 18.25 8.49 6.89
N GLY A 133 18.58 8.94 6.03
CA GLY A 133 19.41 8.97 6.11
C GLY A 133 19.38 9.44 5.85
N HIS A 134 19.65 9.29 5.50
CA HIS A 134 20.20 9.32 5.59
C HIS A 134 20.16 9.71 5.49
N GLY A 135 20.11 10.10 5.12
CA GLY A 135 21.02 10.14 5.39
C GLY A 135 21.11 10.70 5.08
N PRO A 136 21.29 10.72 5.05
CA PRO A 136 21.92 10.82 5.07
C PRO A 136 21.85 11.15 4.89
N SER A 137 21.90 11.32 4.75
CA SER A 137 22.44 11.14 4.95
C SER A 137 22.35 11.47 4.87
N ASP A 138 22.44 11.63 4.82
CA ASP A 138 22.91 11.49 5.09
C ASP A 138 22.66 12.06 4.91
N GLN A 139 22.66 12.08 4.83
CA GLN A 139 23.04 12.19 5.14
C GLN A 139 22.91 12.69 5.06
N PRO A 140 23.06 13.15 4.92
CA PRO A 140 23.49 13.30 5.15
C PRO A 140 23.15 13.83 5.03
N ASP A 141 23.36 13.83 4.97
CA ASP A 141 23.64 13.79 5.36
C ASP A 141 23.26 14.36 5.18
N PRO A 142 23.39 14.73 5.09
CA PRO A 142 23.72 14.70 5.29
C PRO A 142 23.42 15.06 5.23
N GLN A 143 23.58 15.10 5.15
CA GLN A 143 23.82 14.80 5.52
C GLN A 143 23.73 14.78 5.67
N GLY A 144 23.74 15.69 5.41
CA GLY A 144 24.39 15.15 5.80
C GLY A 144 24.14 15.24 5.71
N SER A 145 24.28 15.21 5.40
CA SER A 145 24.59 14.71 5.66
C SER A 145 24.48 14.88 5.56
#